data_dac510fc23ed5b17714d482c127d7a11
#
_entry.id   dac510fc23ed5b17714d482c127d7a11
#
_cell.length_a   1.000
_cell.length_b   1.000
_cell.length_c   1.000
_cell.angle_alpha   90.00
_cell.angle_beta   90.00
_cell.angle_gamma   90.00
#
_symmetry.space_group_name_H-M   'P 1'
#
loop_
_entity.id
_entity.type
_entity.pdbx_description
1 polymer ?
#
loop_
_entity_poly.entity_id
_entity_poly.type
_entity_poly.pdbx_seq_one_letter_code
_entity_poly.pdbx_strand_id
1 'polypeptide(L)'
;MEGQGKRLMSRKSVTLQLVISIPERMTFSLKYPRGTTFYCVLAVMIVAIWGSTFAATKVLILDGMSPLGIFIIRFFVAYLILLCLGRGPLWANNIGDELKLALSGVLGGSLYYLLQNTALTLSQTTNVSFLLSFCPLITMLLAVVFFKDQHITRNMAIGLAVALTGVGFVIFSGQHELHLSPKGDLLALAAATTWALYSQLIRPLTGRYSSLFMTRKAFFYGWVTALPLFLSDSWQTDLALLQRTEVLLNMAYLTVFATIVCYLVWNLIILHLGPIRCASFLYLDPFCAALFSLALMDERLTPALTVGLLLILSGVIVAQGHLRRKSQPKKAKEDKDMTCEPLAPNTPLELCHLTTGYHLPKGDKVLAQDLSAQLRAGELTCLLGNNGVGKSTLLRTLAHFQPALQGEVKLLGEPLSRFNATRLARTLGVVLTDKVPTASLRAEELVAMGRMPFTGFWGGLSSSDQELIRRSMEQVGMLDFSRRRLATLSDGERQKLMIAKVLAQQTPIILLDEPIAFLDFPSKVEILTLLRRLAREEGKAVLLSIHDLELALQMADRLWVLQRDGSLCEGTPRELASEGRLDFFFEAHDLHFDKATLQYSLTKHF
;
A
#
# COMPACT_ATOMS: atom_id res chain seq x y z
N MET A 1 -0.11 5.12 -73.71
CA MET A 1 1.30 5.51 -73.85
C MET A 1 1.83 5.58 -72.47
N GLU A 2 2.40 4.49 -71.99
CA GLU A 2 3.84 4.21 -71.83
C GLU A 2 4.45 5.13 -70.79
N GLY A 3 5.15 4.65 -69.75
CA GLY A 3 5.89 3.43 -69.58
C GLY A 3 6.30 3.29 -68.11
N GLN A 4 6.33 2.12 -67.65
CA GLN A 4 7.47 1.29 -67.24
C GLN A 4 8.63 2.06 -66.58
N GLY A 5 8.87 1.80 -65.30
CA GLY A 5 9.70 0.75 -64.83
C GLY A 5 10.91 1.24 -64.08
N LYS A 6 11.18 0.72 -62.95
CA LYS A 6 12.44 0.02 -62.63
C LYS A 6 12.50 -0.36 -61.17
N ARG A 7 12.45 -1.65 -60.93
CA ARG A 7 12.87 -2.30 -59.69
C ARG A 7 14.37 -2.07 -59.48
N LEU A 8 14.78 -1.66 -58.31
CA LEU A 8 16.14 -1.85 -57.82
C LEU A 8 16.11 -2.67 -56.54
N MET A 9 16.57 -3.88 -56.67
CA MET A 9 16.91 -4.78 -55.58
C MET A 9 18.04 -4.18 -54.74
N SER A 10 17.84 -3.97 -53.45
CA SER A 10 18.90 -3.75 -52.48
C SER A 10 18.98 -4.98 -51.54
N ARG A 11 20.18 -5.54 -51.52
CA ARG A 11 20.59 -6.75 -50.77
C ARG A 11 20.19 -6.69 -49.30
N LYS A 12 19.40 -7.65 -48.87
CA LYS A 12 19.22 -7.98 -47.44
C LYS A 12 20.49 -8.66 -46.91
N SER A 13 21.16 -7.97 -46.01
CA SER A 13 22.11 -8.63 -45.09
C SER A 13 21.30 -9.45 -44.10
N VAL A 14 21.48 -10.76 -44.15
CA VAL A 14 20.95 -11.74 -43.20
C VAL A 14 21.78 -11.60 -41.95
N THR A 15 21.31 -10.83 -40.99
CA THR A 15 21.82 -10.85 -39.61
C THR A 15 21.08 -11.96 -38.87
N LEU A 16 21.81 -12.95 -38.44
CA LEU A 16 21.35 -14.09 -37.67
C LEU A 16 20.73 -13.59 -36.36
N GLN A 17 19.40 -13.42 -36.32
CA GLN A 17 18.66 -13.25 -35.08
C GLN A 17 18.47 -14.63 -34.44
N LEU A 18 19.35 -14.96 -33.51
CA LEU A 18 19.09 -16.02 -32.54
C LEU A 18 17.97 -15.51 -31.61
N VAL A 19 16.74 -15.78 -31.98
CA VAL A 19 15.56 -15.58 -31.15
C VAL A 19 15.58 -16.67 -30.08
N ILE A 20 16.23 -16.40 -28.96
CA ILE A 20 15.95 -17.16 -27.72
C ILE A 20 14.57 -16.70 -27.27
N SER A 21 13.55 -17.45 -27.65
CA SER A 21 12.21 -17.34 -27.12
C SER A 21 12.23 -17.82 -25.67
N ILE A 22 12.53 -16.91 -24.75
CA ILE A 22 12.23 -17.10 -23.33
C ILE A 22 10.70 -16.94 -23.22
N PRO A 23 9.96 -17.93 -22.70
CA PRO A 23 8.53 -17.83 -22.60
C PRO A 23 8.13 -16.63 -21.74
N GLU A 24 7.12 -15.87 -22.19
CA GLU A 24 6.53 -14.68 -21.55
C GLU A 24 5.97 -14.92 -20.12
N ARG A 25 6.27 -16.05 -19.50
CA ARG A 25 5.68 -16.49 -18.22
C ARG A 25 6.51 -16.25 -16.97
N MET A 26 7.63 -15.53 -17.05
CA MET A 26 8.37 -15.09 -15.85
C MET A 26 8.24 -13.59 -15.57
N THR A 27 7.07 -13.02 -15.73
CA THR A 27 6.73 -11.85 -14.95
C THR A 27 6.38 -12.34 -13.55
N PHE A 28 7.24 -12.09 -12.58
CA PHE A 28 6.92 -12.15 -11.16
C PHE A 28 5.84 -11.09 -10.88
N SER A 29 4.63 -11.34 -11.34
CA SER A 29 3.43 -10.64 -10.90
C SER A 29 3.09 -11.18 -9.51
N LEU A 30 3.70 -10.58 -8.49
CA LEU A 30 3.24 -10.70 -7.12
C LEU A 30 1.85 -10.04 -7.06
N LYS A 31 0.80 -10.80 -7.37
CA LYS A 31 -0.61 -10.39 -7.28
C LYS A 31 -0.95 -10.02 -5.83
N TYR A 32 -1.46 -8.83 -5.62
CA TYR A 32 -1.80 -8.16 -4.35
C TYR A 32 -3.28 -8.20 -4.05
N PRO A 33 -3.69 -7.98 -2.79
CA PRO A 33 -3.03 -7.70 -1.53
C PRO A 33 -3.18 -8.85 -0.54
N ARG A 34 -2.08 -9.35 -0.08
CA ARG A 34 -2.03 -10.30 1.02
C ARG A 34 -2.17 -9.52 2.33
N GLY A 35 -2.89 -10.08 3.32
CA GLY A 35 -3.10 -9.40 4.61
C GLY A 35 -1.78 -9.05 5.30
N THR A 36 -1.81 -8.14 6.26
CA THR A 36 -0.64 -7.70 7.05
C THR A 36 0.20 -8.86 7.58
N THR A 37 -0.43 -9.98 7.95
CA THR A 37 0.24 -11.21 8.40
C THR A 37 1.21 -11.79 7.36
N PHE A 38 0.86 -11.74 6.07
CA PHE A 38 1.73 -12.22 5.01
C PHE A 38 3.04 -11.43 4.94
N TYR A 39 2.98 -10.09 5.04
CA TYR A 39 4.17 -9.26 5.04
C TYR A 39 5.00 -9.41 6.32
N CYS A 40 4.36 -9.74 7.45
CA CYS A 40 5.09 -10.10 8.68
C CYS A 40 5.85 -11.42 8.50
N VAL A 41 5.25 -12.44 7.90
CA VAL A 41 5.94 -13.71 7.60
C VAL A 41 7.10 -13.49 6.62
N LEU A 42 6.88 -12.71 5.56
CA LEU A 42 7.95 -12.32 4.64
C LEU A 42 9.09 -11.59 5.36
N ALA A 43 8.79 -10.67 6.27
CA ALA A 43 9.80 -9.96 7.04
C ALA A 43 10.65 -10.92 7.88
N VAL A 44 10.02 -11.89 8.55
CA VAL A 44 10.73 -12.94 9.29
C VAL A 44 11.65 -13.76 8.38
N MET A 45 11.15 -14.18 7.21
CA MET A 45 11.97 -14.94 6.23
C MET A 45 13.16 -14.14 5.73
N ILE A 46 12.98 -12.86 5.39
CA ILE A 46 14.06 -11.99 4.92
C ILE A 46 15.11 -11.79 6.00
N VAL A 47 14.69 -11.54 7.23
CA VAL A 47 15.63 -11.37 8.35
C VAL A 47 16.36 -12.68 8.66
N ALA A 48 15.71 -13.84 8.55
CA ALA A 48 16.39 -15.13 8.69
C ALA A 48 17.47 -15.33 7.61
N ILE A 49 17.21 -14.93 6.35
CA ILE A 49 18.23 -14.95 5.30
C ILE A 49 19.37 -13.99 5.64
N TRP A 50 19.08 -12.75 6.11
CA TRP A 50 20.14 -11.81 6.49
C TRP A 50 20.96 -12.31 7.67
N GLY A 51 20.35 -12.90 8.70
CA GLY A 51 21.07 -13.50 9.84
C GLY A 51 22.06 -14.57 9.41
N SER A 52 21.76 -15.36 8.36
CA SER A 52 22.70 -16.37 7.84
C SER A 52 23.85 -15.77 7.01
N THR A 53 23.72 -14.51 6.52
CA THR A 53 24.75 -13.89 5.65
C THR A 53 26.06 -13.59 6.37
N PHE A 54 26.02 -13.42 7.71
CA PHE A 54 27.22 -13.18 8.50
C PHE A 54 28.20 -14.36 8.38
N ALA A 55 27.69 -15.60 8.48
CA ALA A 55 28.50 -16.80 8.32
C ALA A 55 29.08 -16.92 6.91
N ALA A 56 28.24 -16.75 5.87
CA ALA A 56 28.68 -16.81 4.47
C ALA A 56 29.73 -15.73 4.13
N THR A 57 29.55 -14.51 4.65
CA THR A 57 30.52 -13.41 4.46
C THR A 57 31.82 -13.69 5.19
N LYS A 58 31.77 -14.28 6.41
CA LYS A 58 32.96 -14.62 7.17
C LYS A 58 33.79 -15.68 6.46
N VAL A 59 33.15 -16.68 5.87
CA VAL A 59 33.85 -17.70 5.06
C VAL A 59 34.61 -17.03 3.91
N LEU A 60 33.96 -16.11 3.16
CA LEU A 60 34.63 -15.41 2.05
C LEU A 60 35.80 -14.54 2.51
N ILE A 61 35.72 -13.92 3.69
CA ILE A 61 36.82 -13.13 4.26
C ILE A 61 37.97 -14.04 4.68
N LEU A 62 37.67 -15.19 5.28
CA LEU A 62 38.70 -16.18 5.65
C LEU A 62 39.40 -16.80 4.43
N ASP A 63 38.69 -16.93 3.31
CA ASP A 63 39.23 -17.36 2.03
C ASP A 63 40.07 -16.27 1.33
N GLY A 64 40.18 -15.06 1.91
CA GLY A 64 41.06 -13.99 1.44
C GLY A 64 40.35 -12.91 0.60
N MET A 65 39.02 -12.93 0.48
CA MET A 65 38.27 -11.85 -0.19
C MET A 65 38.21 -10.60 0.69
N SER A 66 38.49 -9.44 0.12
CA SER A 66 38.31 -8.18 0.86
C SER A 66 36.83 -7.87 1.09
N PRO A 67 36.42 -7.27 2.25
CA PRO A 67 35.06 -6.87 2.53
C PRO A 67 34.45 -5.94 1.47
N LEU A 68 35.24 -5.02 0.92
CA LEU A 68 34.82 -4.12 -0.15
C LEU A 68 34.67 -4.84 -1.49
N GLY A 69 35.57 -5.80 -1.78
CA GLY A 69 35.49 -6.65 -2.97
C GLY A 69 34.21 -7.48 -3.00
N ILE A 70 33.87 -8.12 -1.87
CA ILE A 70 32.57 -8.83 -1.72
C ILE A 70 31.40 -7.90 -2.04
N PHE A 71 31.39 -6.68 -1.51
CA PHE A 71 30.32 -5.71 -1.76
C PHE A 71 30.26 -5.31 -3.24
N ILE A 72 31.37 -4.91 -3.84
CA ILE A 72 31.44 -4.45 -5.23
C ILE A 72 30.95 -5.52 -6.21
N ILE A 73 31.42 -6.76 -6.06
CA ILE A 73 31.02 -7.86 -6.93
C ILE A 73 29.53 -8.17 -6.78
N ARG A 74 29.02 -8.26 -5.54
CA ARG A 74 27.61 -8.52 -5.25
C ARG A 74 26.70 -7.47 -5.88
N PHE A 75 26.98 -6.18 -5.66
CA PHE A 75 26.12 -5.11 -6.14
C PHE A 75 26.19 -4.93 -7.65
N PHE A 76 27.37 -5.13 -8.25
CA PHE A 76 27.52 -5.10 -9.71
C PHE A 76 26.75 -6.23 -10.39
N VAL A 77 26.95 -7.48 -9.95
CA VAL A 77 26.24 -8.63 -10.51
C VAL A 77 24.74 -8.52 -10.27
N ALA A 78 24.31 -8.09 -9.08
CA ALA A 78 22.92 -7.86 -8.78
C ALA A 78 22.31 -6.76 -9.67
N TYR A 79 23.02 -5.67 -9.91
CA TYR A 79 22.60 -4.62 -10.84
C TYR A 79 22.40 -5.15 -12.26
N LEU A 80 23.37 -5.93 -12.79
CA LEU A 80 23.27 -6.51 -14.13
C LEU A 80 22.08 -7.45 -14.26
N ILE A 81 21.85 -8.31 -13.27
CA ILE A 81 20.69 -9.21 -13.25
C ILE A 81 19.38 -8.40 -13.27
N LEU A 82 19.25 -7.36 -12.42
CA LEU A 82 18.06 -6.52 -12.38
C LEU A 82 17.90 -5.65 -13.64
N LEU A 83 18.99 -5.29 -14.30
CA LEU A 83 18.95 -4.59 -15.58
C LEU A 83 18.38 -5.48 -16.69
N CYS A 84 18.79 -6.76 -16.74
CA CYS A 84 18.26 -7.75 -17.68
C CYS A 84 16.79 -8.10 -17.42
N LEU A 85 16.38 -8.18 -16.15
CA LEU A 85 15.00 -8.49 -15.76
C LEU A 85 14.04 -7.31 -15.93
N GLY A 86 14.53 -6.08 -15.85
CA GLY A 86 13.72 -4.86 -15.84
C GLY A 86 13.60 -4.21 -17.21
N ARG A 87 12.43 -4.30 -17.84
CA ARG A 87 12.10 -3.59 -19.11
C ARG A 87 11.57 -2.15 -18.91
N GLY A 88 11.71 -1.57 -17.72
CA GLY A 88 11.20 -0.24 -17.38
C GLY A 88 12.22 0.89 -17.65
N PRO A 89 11.81 2.16 -17.43
CA PRO A 89 12.68 3.32 -17.61
C PRO A 89 13.96 3.20 -16.77
N LEU A 90 15.05 3.78 -17.29
CA LEU A 90 16.33 3.81 -16.59
C LEU A 90 16.42 4.98 -15.60
N TRP A 91 15.66 6.05 -15.82
CA TRP A 91 15.68 7.28 -15.03
C TRP A 91 14.36 7.51 -14.31
N ALA A 92 14.40 8.20 -13.16
CA ALA A 92 13.21 8.59 -12.44
C ALA A 92 12.42 9.68 -13.20
N ASN A 93 11.16 9.89 -12.84
CA ASN A 93 10.28 10.86 -13.50
C ASN A 93 10.71 12.32 -13.29
N ASN A 94 11.49 12.58 -12.26
CA ASN A 94 12.02 13.91 -11.94
C ASN A 94 13.38 13.79 -11.21
N ILE A 95 14.16 14.89 -11.26
CA ILE A 95 15.50 14.96 -10.69
C ILE A 95 15.51 14.80 -9.16
N GLY A 96 14.46 15.28 -8.48
CA GLY A 96 14.35 15.16 -7.02
C GLY A 96 14.18 13.72 -6.55
N ASP A 97 13.41 12.92 -7.28
CA ASP A 97 13.27 11.49 -6.99
C ASP A 97 14.55 10.71 -7.36
N GLU A 98 15.24 11.12 -8.45
CA GLU A 98 16.53 10.52 -8.84
C GLU A 98 17.60 10.76 -7.75
N LEU A 99 17.69 11.98 -7.21
CA LEU A 99 18.61 12.29 -6.10
C LEU A 99 18.28 11.48 -4.83
N LYS A 100 16.99 11.27 -4.51
CA LYS A 100 16.60 10.42 -3.37
C LYS A 100 17.00 8.96 -3.60
N LEU A 101 16.86 8.46 -4.83
CA LEU A 101 17.30 7.11 -5.21
C LEU A 101 18.82 6.98 -5.15
N ALA A 102 19.57 7.98 -5.60
CA ALA A 102 21.02 8.01 -5.49
C ALA A 102 21.45 8.00 -4.01
N LEU A 103 20.86 8.86 -3.19
CA LEU A 103 21.13 8.90 -1.76
C LEU A 103 20.74 7.59 -1.06
N SER A 104 19.66 6.93 -1.50
CA SER A 104 19.28 5.61 -0.98
C SER A 104 20.31 4.53 -1.31
N GLY A 105 20.94 4.59 -2.48
CA GLY A 105 22.03 3.70 -2.86
C GLY A 105 23.30 3.91 -2.03
N VAL A 106 23.58 5.16 -1.66
CA VAL A 106 24.69 5.48 -0.75
C VAL A 106 24.36 4.99 0.67
N LEU A 107 23.22 5.39 1.22
CA LEU A 107 22.87 5.12 2.63
C LEU A 107 22.60 3.65 2.91
N GLY A 108 21.88 2.96 2.03
CA GLY A 108 21.56 1.53 2.17
C GLY A 108 22.52 0.59 1.43
N GLY A 109 23.52 1.14 0.78
CA GLY A 109 24.53 0.41 0.02
C GLY A 109 25.95 0.76 0.47
N SER A 110 26.66 1.57 -0.33
CA SER A 110 28.10 1.79 -0.15
C SER A 110 28.49 2.26 1.25
N LEU A 111 27.82 3.28 1.79
CA LEU A 111 28.16 3.83 3.10
C LEU A 111 27.84 2.86 4.23
N TYR A 112 26.68 2.20 4.19
CA TYR A 112 26.29 1.20 5.18
C TYR A 112 27.33 0.08 5.28
N TYR A 113 27.64 -0.55 4.14
CA TYR A 113 28.59 -1.69 4.12
C TYR A 113 30.03 -1.26 4.43
N LEU A 114 30.44 -0.07 4.01
CA LEU A 114 31.76 0.46 4.37
C LEU A 114 31.88 0.65 5.89
N LEU A 115 30.90 1.28 6.51
CA LEU A 115 30.88 1.53 7.96
C LEU A 115 30.80 0.21 8.74
N GLN A 116 29.91 -0.70 8.37
CA GLN A 116 29.73 -2.00 9.02
C GLN A 116 31.00 -2.87 8.91
N ASN A 117 31.55 -2.99 7.71
CA ASN A 117 32.69 -3.87 7.48
C ASN A 117 33.97 -3.30 8.12
N THR A 118 34.15 -1.97 8.12
CA THR A 118 35.24 -1.33 8.86
C THR A 118 35.06 -1.48 10.37
N ALA A 119 33.82 -1.40 10.87
CA ALA A 119 33.54 -1.68 12.29
C ALA A 119 33.95 -3.11 12.67
N LEU A 120 33.67 -4.10 11.82
CA LEU A 120 34.04 -5.51 12.03
C LEU A 120 35.56 -5.77 12.03
N THR A 121 36.37 -4.92 11.39
CA THR A 121 37.82 -5.00 11.46
C THR A 121 38.39 -4.38 12.73
N LEU A 122 37.66 -3.45 13.36
CA LEU A 122 38.13 -2.67 14.51
C LEU A 122 37.53 -3.11 15.84
N SER A 123 36.35 -3.77 15.83
CA SER A 123 35.61 -4.19 17.01
C SER A 123 35.20 -5.66 16.88
N GLN A 124 34.82 -6.26 18.01
CA GLN A 124 34.32 -7.64 18.01
C GLN A 124 32.96 -7.73 17.28
N THR A 125 32.75 -8.84 16.54
CA THR A 125 31.50 -9.10 15.81
C THR A 125 30.27 -8.97 16.71
N THR A 126 30.38 -9.41 17.95
CA THR A 126 29.35 -9.34 19.00
C THR A 126 28.93 -7.88 19.28
N ASN A 127 29.90 -6.97 19.51
CA ASN A 127 29.64 -5.57 19.78
C ASN A 127 29.01 -4.88 18.55
N VAL A 128 29.53 -5.16 17.35
CA VAL A 128 29.01 -4.61 16.10
C VAL A 128 27.56 -5.04 15.90
N SER A 129 27.23 -6.33 16.09
CA SER A 129 25.86 -6.84 15.97
C SER A 129 24.91 -6.22 16.99
N PHE A 130 25.38 -6.00 18.23
CA PHE A 130 24.58 -5.31 19.26
C PHE A 130 24.28 -3.88 18.87
N LEU A 131 25.27 -3.13 18.40
CA LEU A 131 25.08 -1.74 18.00
C LEU A 131 24.23 -1.60 16.75
N LEU A 132 24.33 -2.51 15.79
CA LEU A 132 23.41 -2.58 14.65
C LEU A 132 21.96 -2.85 15.06
N SER A 133 21.74 -3.57 16.16
CA SER A 133 20.39 -3.81 16.70
C SER A 133 19.71 -2.56 17.27
N PHE A 134 20.40 -1.41 17.38
CA PHE A 134 19.76 -0.11 17.63
C PHE A 134 19.06 0.48 16.41
N CYS A 135 19.23 -0.07 15.21
CA CYS A 135 18.62 0.42 13.99
C CYS A 135 17.08 0.61 14.09
N PRO A 136 16.28 -0.30 14.65
CA PRO A 136 14.85 -0.08 14.83
C PRO A 136 14.52 1.11 15.74
N LEU A 137 15.28 1.31 16.82
CA LEU A 137 15.12 2.44 17.73
C LEU A 137 15.42 3.76 17.00
N ILE A 138 16.54 3.80 16.26
CA ILE A 138 16.93 4.97 15.46
C ILE A 138 15.88 5.25 14.38
N THR A 139 15.37 4.21 13.70
CA THR A 139 14.30 4.34 12.69
C THR A 139 13.03 4.96 13.30
N MET A 140 12.68 4.57 14.52
CA MET A 140 11.53 5.11 15.25
C MET A 140 11.73 6.59 15.59
N LEU A 141 12.91 6.97 16.09
CA LEU A 141 13.24 8.37 16.43
C LEU A 141 13.23 9.25 15.17
N LEU A 142 13.85 8.80 14.09
CA LEU A 142 13.89 9.52 12.82
C LEU A 142 12.49 9.69 12.22
N ALA A 143 11.61 8.68 12.36
CA ALA A 143 10.25 8.76 11.84
C ALA A 143 9.43 9.87 12.49
N VAL A 144 9.61 10.13 13.80
CA VAL A 144 8.94 11.23 14.49
C VAL A 144 9.47 12.59 14.01
N VAL A 145 10.77 12.68 13.74
CA VAL A 145 11.40 13.94 13.28
C VAL A 145 10.99 14.27 11.84
N PHE A 146 11.00 13.28 10.93
CA PHE A 146 10.79 13.51 9.51
C PHE A 146 9.34 13.39 9.04
N PHE A 147 8.49 12.63 9.77
CA PHE A 147 7.11 12.36 9.34
C PHE A 147 6.12 12.64 10.48
N LYS A 148 5.41 13.76 10.36
CA LYS A 148 4.38 14.17 11.34
C LYS A 148 3.16 13.25 11.42
N ASP A 149 2.98 12.36 10.44
CA ASP A 149 1.89 11.39 10.34
C ASP A 149 2.18 10.07 11.07
N GLN A 150 3.39 9.89 11.61
CA GLN A 150 3.77 8.70 12.36
C GLN A 150 3.74 8.93 13.87
N HIS A 151 2.89 8.18 14.54
CA HIS A 151 2.79 8.20 15.99
C HIS A 151 3.44 6.95 16.60
N ILE A 152 4.37 7.18 17.52
CA ILE A 152 4.93 6.10 18.33
C ILE A 152 3.87 5.68 19.35
N THR A 153 3.41 4.45 19.26
CA THR A 153 2.52 3.91 20.27
C THR A 153 3.31 3.41 21.48
N ARG A 154 2.71 3.48 22.67
CA ARG A 154 3.34 2.98 23.89
C ARG A 154 3.80 1.52 23.75
N ASN A 155 3.01 0.69 23.08
CA ASN A 155 3.34 -0.72 22.86
C ASN A 155 4.56 -0.89 21.93
N MET A 156 4.71 -0.05 20.91
CA MET A 156 5.91 -0.07 20.06
C MET A 156 7.15 0.26 20.87
N ALA A 157 7.10 1.32 21.69
CA ALA A 157 8.25 1.71 22.53
C ALA A 157 8.62 0.61 23.55
N ILE A 158 7.63 0.03 24.23
CA ILE A 158 7.86 -1.07 25.18
C ILE A 158 8.39 -2.31 24.45
N GLY A 159 7.78 -2.71 23.33
CA GLY A 159 8.20 -3.88 22.57
C GLY A 159 9.64 -3.76 22.04
N LEU A 160 10.02 -2.56 21.55
CA LEU A 160 11.39 -2.29 21.10
C LEU A 160 12.39 -2.34 22.26
N ALA A 161 12.05 -1.77 23.42
CA ALA A 161 12.90 -1.83 24.62
C ALA A 161 13.11 -3.27 25.11
N VAL A 162 12.03 -4.07 25.17
CA VAL A 162 12.09 -5.49 25.58
C VAL A 162 12.92 -6.31 24.58
N ALA A 163 12.72 -6.09 23.26
CA ALA A 163 13.50 -6.80 22.25
C ALA A 163 15.00 -6.45 22.32
N LEU A 164 15.34 -5.16 22.50
CA LEU A 164 16.73 -4.73 22.65
C LEU A 164 17.41 -5.31 23.89
N THR A 165 16.68 -5.40 25.01
CA THR A 165 17.16 -6.10 26.22
C THR A 165 17.42 -7.57 25.91
N GLY A 166 16.53 -8.23 25.17
CA GLY A 166 16.71 -9.62 24.74
C GLY A 166 17.94 -9.82 23.85
N VAL A 167 18.20 -8.88 22.92
CA VAL A 167 19.43 -8.89 22.10
C VAL A 167 20.68 -8.81 22.99
N GLY A 168 20.67 -7.96 24.01
CA GLY A 168 21.74 -7.90 25.01
C GLY A 168 21.98 -9.26 25.67
N PHE A 169 20.94 -9.94 26.15
CA PHE A 169 21.06 -11.27 26.75
C PHE A 169 21.64 -12.31 25.76
N VAL A 170 21.22 -12.33 24.50
CA VAL A 170 21.76 -13.25 23.47
C VAL A 170 23.24 -13.01 23.26
N ILE A 171 23.65 -11.76 23.11
CA ILE A 171 25.03 -11.38 22.78
C ILE A 171 25.97 -11.63 23.96
N PHE A 172 25.53 -11.31 25.19
CA PHE A 172 26.34 -11.49 26.39
C PHE A 172 26.21 -12.89 27.03
N SER A 173 25.43 -13.80 26.44
CA SER A 173 25.35 -15.20 26.89
C SER A 173 26.59 -16.02 26.57
N GLY A 174 27.33 -15.65 25.54
CA GLY A 174 28.66 -16.18 25.27
C GLY A 174 29.69 -15.47 26.17
N GLN A 175 30.57 -16.21 26.83
CA GLN A 175 31.57 -15.73 27.80
C GLN A 175 32.59 -14.71 27.21
N HIS A 176 32.14 -13.73 26.46
CA HIS A 176 33.00 -12.72 25.84
C HIS A 176 32.98 -11.44 26.68
N GLU A 177 34.13 -11.07 27.19
CA GLU A 177 34.36 -9.76 27.77
C GLU A 177 34.08 -8.66 26.73
N LEU A 178 33.37 -7.61 27.14
CA LEU A 178 33.13 -6.42 26.32
C LEU A 178 34.47 -5.69 26.11
N HIS A 179 35.14 -5.94 25.01
CA HIS A 179 36.27 -5.12 24.59
C HIS A 179 35.74 -3.92 23.79
N LEU A 180 35.61 -2.78 24.46
CA LEU A 180 35.19 -1.54 23.84
C LEU A 180 36.25 -1.04 22.85
N SER A 181 35.87 -0.88 21.59
CA SER A 181 36.64 -0.19 20.56
C SER A 181 35.90 1.07 20.14
N PRO A 182 36.16 2.24 20.75
CA PRO A 182 35.34 3.44 20.53
C PRO A 182 35.18 3.80 19.04
N LYS A 183 36.21 3.62 18.24
CA LYS A 183 36.15 3.87 16.79
C LYS A 183 35.26 2.85 16.07
N GLY A 184 35.46 1.54 16.32
CA GLY A 184 34.65 0.47 15.71
C GLY A 184 33.19 0.57 16.12
N ASP A 185 32.93 0.83 17.41
CA ASP A 185 31.57 0.92 17.96
C ASP A 185 30.82 2.14 17.41
N LEU A 186 31.49 3.29 17.25
CA LEU A 186 30.91 4.48 16.60
C LEU A 186 30.57 4.22 15.13
N LEU A 187 31.41 3.50 14.40
CA LEU A 187 31.14 3.14 12.99
C LEU A 187 29.96 2.18 12.88
N ALA A 188 29.79 1.23 13.81
CA ALA A 188 28.64 0.33 13.84
C ALA A 188 27.33 1.11 14.09
N LEU A 189 27.33 2.05 15.03
CA LEU A 189 26.16 2.91 15.29
C LEU A 189 25.85 3.84 14.10
N ALA A 190 26.90 4.36 13.44
CA ALA A 190 26.73 5.13 12.20
C ALA A 190 26.12 4.26 11.08
N ALA A 191 26.56 2.99 10.92
CA ALA A 191 25.94 2.05 9.99
C ALA A 191 24.45 1.83 10.28
N ALA A 192 24.07 1.57 11.54
CA ALA A 192 22.68 1.45 11.95
C ALA A 192 21.88 2.72 11.58
N THR A 193 22.48 3.89 11.74
CA THR A 193 21.85 5.17 11.39
C THR A 193 21.65 5.32 9.88
N THR A 194 22.64 4.94 9.06
CA THR A 194 22.51 5.00 7.59
C THR A 194 21.38 4.10 7.07
N TRP A 195 21.24 2.89 7.63
CA TRP A 195 20.14 2.00 7.28
C TRP A 195 18.77 2.53 7.70
N ALA A 196 18.70 3.13 8.88
CA ALA A 196 17.49 3.79 9.35
C ALA A 196 17.08 4.96 8.44
N LEU A 197 18.03 5.80 8.02
CA LEU A 197 17.81 6.89 7.06
C LEU A 197 17.38 6.36 5.69
N TYR A 198 18.03 5.30 5.17
CA TYR A 198 17.62 4.63 3.94
C TYR A 198 16.13 4.23 3.99
N SER A 199 15.71 3.57 5.08
CA SER A 199 14.33 3.10 5.23
C SER A 199 13.31 4.24 5.23
N GLN A 200 13.64 5.40 5.80
CA GLN A 200 12.78 6.59 5.78
C GLN A 200 12.78 7.27 4.41
N LEU A 201 13.94 7.37 3.78
CA LEU A 201 14.11 8.02 2.48
C LEU A 201 13.36 7.31 1.35
N ILE A 202 13.33 5.96 1.37
CA ILE A 202 12.72 5.16 0.32
C ILE A 202 11.18 5.13 0.43
N ARG A 203 10.62 5.34 1.62
CA ARG A 203 9.17 5.29 1.89
C ARG A 203 8.31 6.11 0.91
N PRO A 204 8.56 7.42 0.67
CA PRO A 204 7.75 8.21 -0.25
C PRO A 204 7.88 7.79 -1.72
N LEU A 205 8.89 6.99 -2.06
CA LEU A 205 9.13 6.49 -3.41
C LEU A 205 8.42 5.14 -3.65
N THR A 206 8.16 4.35 -2.59
CA THR A 206 7.54 3.01 -2.71
C THR A 206 6.14 3.03 -3.33
N GLY A 207 5.40 4.14 -3.24
CA GLY A 207 4.11 4.31 -3.91
C GLY A 207 4.18 4.83 -5.35
N ARG A 208 5.34 5.34 -5.78
CA ARG A 208 5.54 5.97 -7.10
C ARG A 208 6.30 5.08 -8.08
N TYR A 209 7.22 4.27 -7.58
CA TYR A 209 8.10 3.42 -8.37
C TYR A 209 7.98 1.97 -7.96
N SER A 210 8.21 1.06 -8.91
CA SER A 210 8.24 -0.38 -8.60
C SER A 210 9.45 -0.73 -7.73
N SER A 211 9.32 -1.75 -6.88
CA SER A 211 10.43 -2.23 -6.04
C SER A 211 11.66 -2.59 -6.87
N LEU A 212 11.46 -3.21 -8.04
CA LEU A 212 12.54 -3.56 -8.97
C LEU A 212 13.30 -2.32 -9.46
N PHE A 213 12.58 -1.25 -9.84
CA PHE A 213 13.21 -0.01 -10.28
C PHE A 213 14.04 0.62 -9.16
N MET A 214 13.47 0.74 -7.96
CA MET A 214 14.16 1.33 -6.80
C MET A 214 15.39 0.53 -6.39
N THR A 215 15.28 -0.80 -6.32
CA THR A 215 16.39 -1.68 -5.97
C THR A 215 17.50 -1.62 -7.01
N ARG A 216 17.15 -1.63 -8.31
CA ARG A 216 18.12 -1.46 -9.41
C ARG A 216 18.89 -0.15 -9.28
N LYS A 217 18.21 0.96 -8.97
CA LYS A 217 18.85 2.27 -8.76
C LYS A 217 19.74 2.28 -7.53
N ALA A 218 19.27 1.73 -6.41
CA ALA A 218 20.06 1.63 -5.19
C ALA A 218 21.36 0.83 -5.42
N PHE A 219 21.30 -0.28 -6.17
CA PHE A 219 22.50 -1.07 -6.49
C PHE A 219 23.44 -0.34 -7.43
N PHE A 220 22.90 0.35 -8.46
CA PHE A 220 23.71 1.16 -9.36
C PHE A 220 24.49 2.24 -8.60
N TYR A 221 23.79 3.07 -7.83
CA TYR A 221 24.43 4.15 -7.10
C TYR A 221 25.32 3.66 -5.96
N GLY A 222 24.94 2.57 -5.28
CA GLY A 222 25.78 1.93 -4.27
C GLY A 222 27.09 1.42 -4.88
N TRP A 223 27.03 0.77 -6.05
CA TRP A 223 28.21 0.28 -6.76
C TRP A 223 29.10 1.43 -7.25
N VAL A 224 28.52 2.41 -7.97
CA VAL A 224 29.29 3.54 -8.54
C VAL A 224 30.00 4.34 -7.45
N THR A 225 29.35 4.59 -6.31
CA THR A 225 29.95 5.38 -5.22
C THR A 225 31.01 4.64 -4.43
N ALA A 226 31.01 3.31 -4.43
CA ALA A 226 32.05 2.50 -3.80
C ALA A 226 33.25 2.21 -4.74
N LEU A 227 33.07 2.33 -6.05
CA LEU A 227 34.08 2.00 -7.05
C LEU A 227 35.41 2.75 -6.88
N PRO A 228 35.45 4.07 -6.57
CA PRO A 228 36.71 4.77 -6.36
C PRO A 228 37.54 4.22 -5.19
N LEU A 229 36.85 3.76 -4.13
CA LEU A 229 37.52 3.13 -2.98
C LEU A 229 38.10 1.75 -3.33
N PHE A 230 37.36 1.00 -4.16
CA PHE A 230 37.81 -0.31 -4.61
C PHE A 230 39.04 -0.25 -5.54
N LEU A 231 39.12 0.81 -6.34
CA LEU A 231 40.26 1.02 -7.26
C LEU A 231 41.53 1.51 -6.53
N SER A 232 41.47 1.83 -5.23
CA SER A 232 42.63 2.12 -4.42
C SER A 232 43.37 0.80 -4.03
N ASP A 233 44.72 0.80 -4.01
CA ASP A 233 45.54 -0.39 -3.82
C ASP A 233 45.27 -1.17 -2.52
N SER A 234 44.72 -0.50 -1.48
CA SER A 234 44.50 -1.09 -0.16
C SER A 234 43.32 -2.05 -0.06
N TRP A 235 42.44 -2.10 -1.08
CA TRP A 235 41.16 -2.82 -1.04
C TRP A 235 41.02 -3.86 -2.17
N GLN A 236 42.10 -4.17 -2.90
CA GLN A 236 42.04 -5.11 -4.02
C GLN A 236 41.72 -6.54 -3.55
N THR A 237 40.85 -7.19 -4.31
CA THR A 237 40.50 -8.61 -4.13
C THR A 237 41.06 -9.41 -5.31
N ASP A 238 41.72 -10.52 -5.02
CA ASP A 238 42.12 -11.45 -6.06
C ASP A 238 40.87 -12.11 -6.68
N LEU A 239 40.57 -11.75 -7.92
CA LEU A 239 39.44 -12.31 -8.66
C LEU A 239 39.63 -13.80 -9.00
N ALA A 240 40.85 -14.34 -8.94
CA ALA A 240 41.10 -15.76 -9.11
C ALA A 240 40.42 -16.61 -8.02
N LEU A 241 40.15 -16.04 -6.84
CA LEU A 241 39.39 -16.71 -5.77
C LEU A 241 38.00 -17.15 -6.22
N LEU A 242 37.37 -16.42 -7.16
CA LEU A 242 36.04 -16.79 -7.71
C LEU A 242 36.06 -18.11 -8.50
N GLN A 243 37.22 -18.66 -8.85
CA GLN A 243 37.30 -19.97 -9.49
C GLN A 243 37.13 -21.13 -8.48
N ARG A 244 37.24 -20.87 -7.18
CA ARG A 244 36.94 -21.85 -6.13
C ARG A 244 35.45 -22.03 -6.00
N THR A 245 34.94 -23.27 -6.08
CA THR A 245 33.53 -23.59 -6.06
C THR A 245 32.82 -23.06 -4.79
N GLU A 246 33.47 -23.18 -3.62
CA GLU A 246 32.91 -22.71 -2.34
C GLU A 246 32.76 -21.20 -2.31
N VAL A 247 33.76 -20.44 -2.79
CA VAL A 247 33.71 -18.98 -2.90
C VAL A 247 32.61 -18.56 -3.87
N LEU A 248 32.53 -19.23 -5.03
CA LEU A 248 31.50 -18.92 -6.04
C LEU A 248 30.07 -19.18 -5.52
N LEU A 249 29.83 -20.31 -4.84
CA LEU A 249 28.51 -20.63 -4.28
C LEU A 249 28.11 -19.66 -3.18
N ASN A 250 29.01 -19.28 -2.26
CA ASN A 250 28.76 -18.29 -1.24
C ASN A 250 28.47 -16.91 -1.85
N MET A 251 29.24 -16.50 -2.87
CA MET A 251 29.00 -15.25 -3.60
C MET A 251 27.65 -15.27 -4.34
N ALA A 252 27.30 -16.37 -4.98
CA ALA A 252 26.00 -16.53 -5.65
C ALA A 252 24.86 -16.47 -4.64
N TYR A 253 24.96 -17.15 -3.50
CA TYR A 253 24.00 -17.08 -2.41
C TYR A 253 23.82 -15.64 -1.91
N LEU A 254 24.90 -14.96 -1.57
CA LEU A 254 24.88 -13.58 -1.09
C LEU A 254 24.29 -12.61 -2.14
N THR A 255 24.61 -12.81 -3.42
CA THR A 255 24.13 -11.94 -4.52
C THR A 255 22.64 -12.14 -4.79
N VAL A 256 22.20 -13.38 -4.99
CA VAL A 256 20.82 -13.67 -5.40
C VAL A 256 19.86 -13.55 -4.23
N PHE A 257 20.10 -14.30 -3.16
CA PHE A 257 19.14 -14.35 -2.04
C PHE A 257 19.27 -13.15 -1.13
N ALA A 258 20.45 -12.88 -0.58
CA ALA A 258 20.62 -11.82 0.41
C ALA A 258 20.58 -10.42 -0.19
N THR A 259 20.99 -10.24 -1.44
CA THR A 259 20.99 -8.93 -2.08
C THR A 259 19.72 -8.73 -2.92
N ILE A 260 19.54 -9.49 -4.01
CA ILE A 260 18.42 -9.23 -4.93
C ILE A 260 17.06 -9.49 -4.27
N VAL A 261 16.84 -10.73 -3.78
CA VAL A 261 15.53 -11.13 -3.25
C VAL A 261 15.19 -10.33 -1.99
N CYS A 262 16.14 -10.23 -1.06
CA CYS A 262 15.87 -9.52 0.19
C CYS A 262 15.57 -8.04 0.00
N TYR A 263 16.32 -7.30 -0.82
CA TYR A 263 16.04 -5.87 -1.07
C TYR A 263 14.73 -5.65 -1.82
N LEU A 264 14.42 -6.48 -2.82
CA LEU A 264 13.14 -6.39 -3.55
C LEU A 264 11.96 -6.60 -2.60
N VAL A 265 12.03 -7.62 -1.77
CA VAL A 265 10.96 -7.96 -0.83
C VAL A 265 10.91 -6.97 0.33
N TRP A 266 12.05 -6.49 0.83
CA TRP A 266 12.12 -5.49 1.90
C TRP A 266 11.44 -4.17 1.51
N ASN A 267 11.67 -3.69 0.29
CA ASN A 267 10.98 -2.51 -0.23
C ASN A 267 9.46 -2.70 -0.30
N LEU A 268 8.98 -3.91 -0.63
CA LEU A 268 7.56 -4.25 -0.60
C LEU A 268 7.02 -4.27 0.84
N ILE A 269 7.80 -4.77 1.79
CA ILE A 269 7.40 -4.79 3.21
C ILE A 269 7.31 -3.37 3.76
N ILE A 270 8.27 -2.49 3.44
CA ILE A 270 8.23 -1.07 3.81
C ILE A 270 6.97 -0.39 3.26
N LEU A 271 6.58 -0.67 2.02
CA LEU A 271 5.38 -0.13 1.40
C LEU A 271 4.12 -0.48 2.22
N HIS A 272 4.02 -1.72 2.71
CA HIS A 272 2.81 -2.24 3.34
C HIS A 272 2.76 -2.11 4.87
N LEU A 273 3.89 -2.30 5.55
CA LEU A 273 3.98 -2.21 7.01
C LEU A 273 4.45 -0.84 7.51
N GLY A 274 5.09 -0.06 6.64
CA GLY A 274 5.81 1.16 7.00
C GLY A 274 7.18 0.89 7.64
N PRO A 275 8.10 1.88 7.61
CA PRO A 275 9.50 1.69 8.01
C PRO A 275 9.67 1.29 9.49
N ILE A 276 8.87 1.85 10.40
CA ILE A 276 9.00 1.56 11.84
C ILE A 276 8.68 0.09 12.14
N ARG A 277 7.52 -0.42 11.63
CA ARG A 277 7.13 -1.82 11.85
C ARG A 277 8.07 -2.78 11.14
N CYS A 278 8.50 -2.41 9.93
CA CYS A 278 9.47 -3.18 9.17
C CYS A 278 10.79 -3.31 9.94
N ALA A 279 11.32 -2.21 10.45
CA ALA A 279 12.57 -2.19 11.21
C ALA A 279 12.51 -3.04 12.49
N SER A 280 11.35 -3.13 13.17
CA SER A 280 11.26 -3.95 14.40
C SER A 280 11.51 -5.44 14.18
N PHE A 281 11.37 -5.95 12.95
CA PHE A 281 11.74 -7.33 12.62
C PHE A 281 13.26 -7.55 12.60
N LEU A 282 14.08 -6.50 12.43
CA LEU A 282 15.54 -6.62 12.46
C LEU A 282 16.08 -7.09 13.82
N TYR A 283 15.29 -6.97 14.90
CA TYR A 283 15.67 -7.61 16.18
C TYR A 283 15.70 -9.13 16.12
N LEU A 284 15.05 -9.75 15.12
CA LEU A 284 15.14 -11.19 14.89
C LEU A 284 16.46 -11.62 14.25
N ASP A 285 17.26 -10.68 13.75
CA ASP A 285 18.55 -11.00 13.10
C ASP A 285 19.52 -11.71 14.06
N PRO A 286 19.83 -11.19 15.28
CA PRO A 286 20.62 -11.92 16.28
C PRO A 286 19.94 -13.22 16.73
N PHE A 287 18.60 -13.26 16.78
CA PHE A 287 17.85 -14.48 17.11
C PHE A 287 18.10 -15.56 16.04
N CYS A 288 17.98 -15.23 14.76
CA CYS A 288 18.23 -16.16 13.66
C CYS A 288 19.71 -16.58 13.62
N ALA A 289 20.63 -15.63 13.79
CA ALA A 289 22.05 -15.93 13.85
C ALA A 289 22.39 -16.94 14.97
N ALA A 290 21.82 -16.74 16.17
CA ALA A 290 21.99 -17.67 17.28
C ALA A 290 21.43 -19.07 16.97
N LEU A 291 20.24 -19.15 16.36
CA LEU A 291 19.67 -20.44 15.93
C LEU A 291 20.53 -21.17 14.90
N PHE A 292 21.11 -20.44 13.94
CA PHE A 292 22.03 -21.03 12.96
C PHE A 292 23.33 -21.50 13.61
N SER A 293 23.88 -20.74 14.57
CA SER A 293 25.04 -21.16 15.36
C SER A 293 24.79 -22.44 16.16
N LEU A 294 23.65 -22.54 16.83
CA LEU A 294 23.23 -23.75 17.56
C LEU A 294 23.10 -24.97 16.63
N ALA A 295 22.59 -24.76 15.40
CA ALA A 295 22.34 -25.85 14.45
C ALA A 295 23.60 -26.31 13.70
N LEU A 296 24.57 -25.43 13.49
CA LEU A 296 25.74 -25.67 12.61
C LEU A 296 27.08 -25.75 13.35
N MET A 297 27.16 -25.22 14.60
CA MET A 297 28.41 -25.09 15.34
C MET A 297 28.43 -25.85 16.68
N ASP A 298 27.49 -26.77 16.92
CA ASP A 298 27.34 -27.54 18.19
C ASP A 298 27.38 -26.67 19.46
N GLU A 299 26.92 -25.42 19.37
CA GLU A 299 26.81 -24.52 20.51
C GLU A 299 25.72 -25.03 21.49
N ARG A 300 25.94 -24.85 22.81
CA ARG A 300 24.98 -25.29 23.83
C ARG A 300 24.02 -24.16 24.19
N LEU A 301 22.74 -24.50 24.39
CA LEU A 301 21.75 -23.60 24.93
C LEU A 301 22.12 -23.21 26.37
N THR A 302 22.50 -21.96 26.57
CA THR A 302 22.66 -21.40 27.92
C THR A 302 21.35 -20.81 28.43
N PRO A 303 21.12 -20.74 29.76
CA PRO A 303 19.94 -20.07 30.31
C PRO A 303 19.79 -18.61 29.84
N ALA A 304 20.90 -17.88 29.77
CA ALA A 304 20.91 -16.49 29.29
C ALA A 304 20.52 -16.38 27.82
N LEU A 305 21.02 -17.27 26.95
CA LEU A 305 20.61 -17.33 25.54
C LEU A 305 19.11 -17.60 25.42
N THR A 306 18.57 -18.57 26.18
CA THR A 306 17.14 -18.90 26.16
C THR A 306 16.27 -17.73 26.59
N VAL A 307 16.61 -17.04 27.68
CA VAL A 307 15.91 -15.83 28.15
C VAL A 307 15.99 -14.73 27.10
N GLY A 308 17.16 -14.49 26.49
CA GLY A 308 17.35 -13.49 25.44
C GLY A 308 16.47 -13.76 24.23
N LEU A 309 16.42 -15.00 23.74
CA LEU A 309 15.57 -15.41 22.62
C LEU A 309 14.08 -15.19 22.90
N LEU A 310 13.61 -15.53 24.12
CA LEU A 310 12.22 -15.31 24.53
C LEU A 310 11.90 -13.81 24.64
N LEU A 311 12.80 -12.99 25.16
CA LEU A 311 12.63 -11.55 25.24
C LEU A 311 12.55 -10.91 23.83
N ILE A 312 13.40 -11.32 22.88
CA ILE A 312 13.35 -10.83 21.49
C ILE A 312 11.97 -11.14 20.89
N LEU A 313 11.53 -12.39 20.95
CA LEU A 313 10.25 -12.80 20.38
C LEU A 313 9.08 -12.04 21.02
N SER A 314 9.05 -11.96 22.37
CA SER A 314 7.99 -11.23 23.08
C SER A 314 8.01 -9.73 22.75
N GLY A 315 9.18 -9.11 22.67
CA GLY A 315 9.35 -7.70 22.30
C GLY A 315 8.85 -7.40 20.90
N VAL A 316 9.18 -8.24 19.90
CA VAL A 316 8.67 -8.10 18.53
C VAL A 316 7.16 -8.29 18.48
N ILE A 317 6.59 -9.27 19.17
CA ILE A 317 5.14 -9.49 19.25
C ILE A 317 4.44 -8.29 19.88
N VAL A 318 4.96 -7.73 20.97
CA VAL A 318 4.42 -6.53 21.63
C VAL A 318 4.51 -5.32 20.71
N ALA A 319 5.63 -5.11 20.03
CA ALA A 319 5.81 -4.02 19.08
C ALA A 319 4.82 -4.11 17.89
N GLN A 320 4.50 -5.33 17.45
CA GLN A 320 3.53 -5.61 16.39
C GLN A 320 2.08 -5.71 16.92
N GLY A 321 1.87 -5.79 18.21
CA GLY A 321 0.60 -6.11 18.89
C GLY A 321 -0.56 -5.15 18.60
N HIS A 322 -0.34 -4.02 17.90
CA HIS A 322 -1.38 -3.18 17.34
C HIS A 322 -2.08 -3.78 16.11
N LEU A 323 -1.59 -4.91 15.59
CA LEU A 323 -2.29 -5.65 14.52
C LEU A 323 -3.67 -6.19 14.99
N ARG A 324 -3.90 -6.36 16.28
CA ARG A 324 -5.17 -6.85 16.87
C ARG A 324 -6.03 -5.78 17.56
N ARG A 325 -5.47 -4.66 17.98
CA ARG A 325 -6.24 -3.53 18.47
C ARG A 325 -6.35 -2.50 17.34
N LYS A 326 -7.43 -2.59 16.54
CA LYS A 326 -8.04 -1.40 15.96
C LYS A 326 -8.05 -0.36 17.08
N SER A 327 -7.58 0.86 16.76
CA SER A 327 -7.94 2.02 17.55
C SER A 327 -9.44 1.92 17.84
N GLN A 328 -9.80 1.45 19.03
CA GLN A 328 -11.07 1.85 19.57
C GLN A 328 -10.94 3.38 19.65
N PRO A 329 -11.79 4.14 19.00
CA PRO A 329 -11.91 5.54 19.35
C PRO A 329 -12.02 5.57 20.87
N LYS A 330 -11.29 6.49 21.53
CA LYS A 330 -11.53 6.81 22.93
C LYS A 330 -13.04 6.77 23.07
N LYS A 331 -13.55 5.95 24.02
CA LYS A 331 -14.95 5.95 24.38
C LYS A 331 -15.35 7.42 24.46
N ALA A 332 -16.07 7.91 23.47
CA ALA A 332 -16.86 9.10 23.67
C ALA A 332 -17.62 8.80 24.96
N LYS A 333 -17.60 9.71 25.92
CA LYS A 333 -18.45 9.62 27.09
C LYS A 333 -19.80 9.15 26.58
N GLU A 334 -20.28 8.03 27.08
CA GLU A 334 -21.65 7.61 26.90
C GLU A 334 -22.51 8.76 27.42
N ASP A 335 -22.88 9.69 26.55
CA ASP A 335 -24.08 10.48 26.76
C ASP A 335 -25.24 9.50 26.60
N LYS A 336 -25.67 9.01 27.75
CA LYS A 336 -26.94 8.33 27.91
C LYS A 336 -28.01 9.34 27.56
N ASP A 337 -28.60 9.17 26.37
CA ASP A 337 -29.94 9.67 25.94
C ASP A 337 -29.98 10.07 24.45
N MET A 338 -29.27 9.35 23.56
CA MET A 338 -29.57 9.42 22.13
C MET A 338 -30.11 8.07 21.65
N THR A 339 -31.36 7.80 21.91
CA THR A 339 -32.07 6.67 21.31
C THR A 339 -32.48 7.08 19.89
N CYS A 340 -31.83 6.47 18.86
CA CYS A 340 -32.37 6.47 17.51
C CYS A 340 -33.73 5.77 17.50
N GLU A 341 -34.65 6.28 16.68
CA GLU A 341 -35.93 5.61 16.43
C GLU A 341 -35.73 4.16 15.98
N PRO A 342 -36.66 3.23 16.29
CA PRO A 342 -36.53 1.83 15.89
C PRO A 342 -36.39 1.71 14.37
N LEU A 343 -35.46 0.87 13.90
CA LEU A 343 -35.18 0.58 12.49
C LEU A 343 -36.47 0.20 11.73
N ALA A 344 -36.71 0.89 10.61
CA ALA A 344 -37.64 0.39 9.61
C ALA A 344 -37.15 -0.97 9.07
N PRO A 345 -38.02 -1.93 8.81
CA PRO A 345 -37.64 -3.32 8.50
C PRO A 345 -36.81 -3.52 7.21
N ASN A 346 -36.41 -2.45 6.52
CA ASN A 346 -35.66 -2.52 5.25
C ASN A 346 -34.52 -1.49 5.14
N THR A 347 -33.86 -1.14 6.26
CA THR A 347 -32.83 -0.08 6.32
C THR A 347 -31.44 -0.67 6.60
N PRO A 348 -30.63 -0.98 5.56
CA PRO A 348 -29.30 -1.57 5.74
C PRO A 348 -28.22 -0.56 6.17
N LEU A 349 -28.45 0.76 6.04
CA LEU A 349 -27.55 1.80 6.53
C LEU A 349 -28.34 2.95 7.17
N GLU A 350 -27.92 3.37 8.36
CA GLU A 350 -28.55 4.43 9.13
C GLU A 350 -27.50 5.41 9.69
N LEU A 351 -27.79 6.68 9.62
CA LEU A 351 -27.06 7.77 10.26
C LEU A 351 -27.81 8.21 11.53
N CYS A 352 -27.10 8.23 12.65
CA CYS A 352 -27.64 8.65 13.93
C CYS A 352 -26.88 9.87 14.43
N HIS A 353 -27.47 11.07 14.32
CA HIS A 353 -26.89 12.33 14.77
C HIS A 353 -25.43 12.52 14.32
N LEU A 354 -25.13 12.15 13.06
CA LEU A 354 -23.79 12.06 12.52
C LEU A 354 -23.22 13.46 12.24
N THR A 355 -22.05 13.76 12.78
CA THR A 355 -21.29 14.97 12.44
C THR A 355 -20.02 14.59 11.67
N THR A 356 -19.82 15.18 10.50
CA THR A 356 -18.70 14.89 9.62
C THR A 356 -17.80 16.11 9.41
N GLY A 357 -16.50 15.85 9.22
CA GLY A 357 -15.50 16.90 9.06
C GLY A 357 -14.09 16.38 9.24
N TYR A 358 -13.18 17.23 9.66
CA TYR A 358 -11.76 16.91 9.81
C TYR A 358 -11.23 17.33 11.17
N HIS A 359 -10.47 16.43 11.84
CA HIS A 359 -9.69 16.78 13.00
C HIS A 359 -8.43 17.56 12.56
N LEU A 360 -8.36 18.84 12.92
CA LEU A 360 -7.20 19.68 12.65
C LEU A 360 -6.45 20.01 13.97
N PRO A 361 -5.13 20.31 13.93
CA PRO A 361 -4.37 20.66 15.14
C PRO A 361 -4.88 21.89 15.90
N LYS A 362 -5.65 22.76 15.22
CA LYS A 362 -6.26 24.00 15.79
C LYS A 362 -7.73 23.84 16.18
N GLY A 363 -8.29 22.63 16.14
CA GLY A 363 -9.70 22.35 16.40
C GLY A 363 -10.38 21.66 15.20
N ASP A 364 -11.55 21.08 15.44
CA ASP A 364 -12.29 20.34 14.43
C ASP A 364 -12.91 21.30 13.39
N LYS A 365 -12.76 20.95 12.11
CA LYS A 365 -13.48 21.59 11.01
C LYS A 365 -14.72 20.78 10.71
N VAL A 366 -15.85 21.19 11.20
CA VAL A 366 -17.17 20.60 10.91
C VAL A 366 -17.59 21.01 9.49
N LEU A 367 -18.08 20.05 8.69
CA LEU A 367 -18.65 20.28 7.36
C LEU A 367 -20.15 20.02 7.35
N ALA A 368 -20.62 18.99 8.05
CA ALA A 368 -22.03 18.70 8.21
C ALA A 368 -22.26 18.18 9.62
N GLN A 369 -23.38 18.58 10.22
CA GLN A 369 -23.67 18.30 11.62
C GLN A 369 -25.07 17.77 11.83
N ASP A 370 -25.21 16.91 12.83
CA ASP A 370 -26.49 16.34 13.28
C ASP A 370 -27.30 15.66 12.16
N LEU A 371 -26.60 14.91 11.31
CA LEU A 371 -27.20 14.20 10.19
C LEU A 371 -27.91 12.94 10.68
N SER A 372 -29.22 12.85 10.40
CA SER A 372 -30.03 11.65 10.62
C SER A 372 -30.74 11.30 9.34
N ALA A 373 -30.48 10.11 8.80
CA ALA A 373 -31.03 9.64 7.53
C ALA A 373 -30.96 8.12 7.41
N GLN A 374 -31.77 7.54 6.54
CA GLN A 374 -31.88 6.10 6.33
C GLN A 374 -31.73 5.74 4.87
N LEU A 375 -30.74 4.87 4.54
CA LEU A 375 -30.61 4.30 3.21
C LEU A 375 -31.40 2.99 3.14
N ARG A 376 -32.35 2.91 2.21
CA ARG A 376 -33.30 1.79 2.11
C ARG A 376 -32.88 0.78 1.04
N ALA A 377 -33.08 -0.48 1.33
CA ALA A 377 -32.90 -1.55 0.34
C ALA A 377 -33.98 -1.46 -0.73
N GLY A 378 -33.62 -1.72 -1.97
CA GLY A 378 -34.52 -1.61 -3.13
C GLY A 378 -34.63 -0.20 -3.72
N GLU A 379 -33.96 0.80 -3.13
CA GLU A 379 -34.04 2.20 -3.60
C GLU A 379 -32.67 2.69 -4.12
N LEU A 380 -32.74 3.49 -5.20
CA LEU A 380 -31.63 4.29 -5.68
C LEU A 380 -31.72 5.67 -5.03
N THR A 381 -30.79 5.97 -4.11
CA THR A 381 -30.70 7.25 -3.42
C THR A 381 -29.61 8.12 -4.03
N CYS A 382 -29.94 9.37 -4.40
CA CYS A 382 -28.97 10.34 -4.90
C CYS A 382 -28.65 11.38 -3.82
N LEU A 383 -27.34 11.58 -3.55
CA LEU A 383 -26.81 12.61 -2.65
C LEU A 383 -26.53 13.89 -3.45
N LEU A 384 -27.32 14.92 -3.19
CA LEU A 384 -27.22 16.23 -3.80
C LEU A 384 -26.64 17.26 -2.82
N GLY A 385 -26.13 18.36 -3.34
CA GLY A 385 -25.62 19.50 -2.58
C GLY A 385 -24.57 20.27 -3.37
N ASN A 386 -24.31 21.50 -3.00
CA ASN A 386 -23.35 22.38 -3.66
C ASN A 386 -21.91 21.80 -3.60
N ASN A 387 -21.03 22.29 -4.49
CA ASN A 387 -19.63 21.91 -4.46
C ASN A 387 -18.97 22.35 -3.14
N GLY A 388 -18.20 21.45 -2.52
CA GLY A 388 -17.50 21.72 -1.25
C GLY A 388 -18.36 21.60 0.01
N VAL A 389 -19.67 21.30 -0.08
CA VAL A 389 -20.56 21.18 1.09
C VAL A 389 -20.25 19.96 1.98
N GLY A 390 -19.48 18.98 1.48
CA GLY A 390 -19.07 17.82 2.28
C GLY A 390 -19.57 16.46 1.79
N LYS A 391 -20.15 16.35 0.58
CA LYS A 391 -20.66 15.07 0.01
C LYS A 391 -19.64 13.94 0.07
N SER A 392 -18.44 14.15 -0.50
CA SER A 392 -17.38 13.12 -0.50
C SER A 392 -16.86 12.83 0.92
N THR A 393 -16.87 13.82 1.82
CA THR A 393 -16.52 13.63 3.23
C THR A 393 -17.56 12.74 3.94
N LEU A 394 -18.84 12.96 3.68
CA LEU A 394 -19.92 12.11 4.18
C LEU A 394 -19.74 10.68 3.66
N LEU A 395 -19.60 10.48 2.36
CA LEU A 395 -19.38 9.14 1.76
C LEU A 395 -18.15 8.45 2.32
N ARG A 396 -17.04 9.16 2.53
CA ARG A 396 -15.82 8.60 3.18
C ARG A 396 -16.06 8.20 4.63
N THR A 397 -16.88 8.96 5.36
CA THR A 397 -17.26 8.62 6.75
C THR A 397 -18.14 7.37 6.76
N LEU A 398 -19.15 7.27 5.88
CA LEU A 398 -20.01 6.09 5.73
C LEU A 398 -19.21 4.84 5.30
N ALA A 399 -18.21 5.02 4.46
CA ALA A 399 -17.30 3.95 4.03
C ALA A 399 -16.23 3.56 5.09
N HIS A 400 -16.21 4.21 6.24
CA HIS A 400 -15.21 4.00 7.31
C HIS A 400 -13.76 4.33 6.89
N PHE A 401 -13.57 5.19 5.89
CA PHE A 401 -12.24 5.68 5.50
C PHE A 401 -11.77 6.84 6.37
N GLN A 402 -12.69 7.54 7.02
CA GLN A 402 -12.40 8.51 8.07
C GLN A 402 -13.38 8.36 9.24
N PRO A 403 -12.97 8.71 10.47
CA PRO A 403 -13.87 8.68 11.62
C PRO A 403 -14.93 9.80 11.53
N ALA A 404 -16.11 9.55 12.09
CA ALA A 404 -17.07 10.60 12.40
C ALA A 404 -16.50 11.51 13.50
N LEU A 405 -16.87 12.81 13.49
CA LEU A 405 -16.55 13.73 14.58
C LEU A 405 -17.48 13.47 15.78
N GLN A 406 -18.77 13.25 15.53
CA GLN A 406 -19.78 12.89 16.53
C GLN A 406 -20.83 11.98 15.88
N GLY A 407 -21.66 11.33 16.71
CA GLY A 407 -22.72 10.46 16.25
C GLY A 407 -22.24 9.08 15.81
N GLU A 408 -23.12 8.32 15.18
CA GLU A 408 -22.89 6.93 14.83
C GLU A 408 -23.46 6.59 13.44
N VAL A 409 -22.79 5.66 12.74
CA VAL A 409 -23.31 5.00 11.54
C VAL A 409 -23.59 3.55 11.89
N LYS A 410 -24.78 3.06 11.56
CA LYS A 410 -25.15 1.65 11.70
C LYS A 410 -25.25 0.98 10.33
N LEU A 411 -24.70 -0.23 10.22
CA LEU A 411 -24.83 -1.12 9.07
C LEU A 411 -25.55 -2.38 9.50
N LEU A 412 -26.65 -2.72 8.82
CA LEU A 412 -27.49 -3.89 9.16
C LEU A 412 -27.86 -3.93 10.65
N GLY A 413 -28.18 -2.76 11.23
CA GLY A 413 -28.55 -2.60 12.63
C GLY A 413 -27.40 -2.62 13.64
N GLU A 414 -26.16 -2.83 13.21
CA GLU A 414 -25.00 -2.84 14.08
C GLU A 414 -24.10 -1.61 13.86
N PRO A 415 -23.50 -1.05 14.92
CA PRO A 415 -22.53 0.04 14.80
C PRO A 415 -21.39 -0.29 13.82
N LEU A 416 -21.08 0.65 12.93
CA LEU A 416 -19.98 0.52 11.96
C LEU A 416 -18.63 0.18 12.63
N SER A 417 -18.42 0.65 13.85
CA SER A 417 -17.21 0.37 14.66
C SER A 417 -17.02 -1.11 15.03
N ARG A 418 -18.08 -1.93 14.96
CA ARG A 418 -18.02 -3.38 15.22
C ARG A 418 -17.63 -4.21 14.01
N PHE A 419 -17.63 -3.60 12.81
CA PHE A 419 -17.26 -4.31 11.58
C PHE A 419 -15.75 -4.44 11.46
N ASN A 420 -15.26 -5.66 11.27
CA ASN A 420 -13.89 -5.86 10.84
C ASN A 420 -13.76 -5.62 9.31
N ALA A 421 -12.53 -5.39 8.83
CA ALA A 421 -12.29 -5.03 7.42
C ALA A 421 -12.88 -6.05 6.42
N THR A 422 -12.83 -7.35 6.72
CA THR A 422 -13.39 -8.39 5.84
C THR A 422 -14.92 -8.37 5.83
N ARG A 423 -15.55 -8.26 7.01
CA ARG A 423 -17.01 -8.15 7.11
C ARG A 423 -17.51 -6.87 6.45
N LEU A 424 -16.84 -5.74 6.68
CA LEU A 424 -17.18 -4.49 6.03
C LEU A 424 -17.09 -4.59 4.52
N ALA A 425 -16.00 -5.17 3.98
CA ALA A 425 -15.83 -5.38 2.54
C ALA A 425 -16.82 -6.38 1.92
N ARG A 426 -17.46 -7.25 2.71
CA ARG A 426 -18.56 -8.13 2.26
C ARG A 426 -19.93 -7.47 2.37
N THR A 427 -20.04 -6.37 3.11
CA THR A 427 -21.30 -5.67 3.35
C THR A 427 -21.41 -4.40 2.51
N LEU A 428 -20.29 -3.72 2.25
CA LEU A 428 -20.26 -2.39 1.66
C LEU A 428 -19.31 -2.37 0.45
N GLY A 429 -19.85 -2.08 -0.75
CA GLY A 429 -19.09 -1.79 -1.96
C GLY A 429 -18.91 -0.28 -2.11
N VAL A 430 -17.69 0.17 -2.46
CA VAL A 430 -17.38 1.59 -2.53
C VAL A 430 -16.60 1.94 -3.78
N VAL A 431 -17.04 3.00 -4.48
CA VAL A 431 -16.27 3.71 -5.51
C VAL A 431 -16.09 5.14 -5.06
N LEU A 432 -14.85 5.59 -4.89
CA LEU A 432 -14.51 6.99 -4.63
C LEU A 432 -13.82 7.61 -5.85
N THR A 433 -13.84 8.94 -5.89
CA THR A 433 -13.26 9.75 -6.99
C THR A 433 -11.71 9.70 -7.02
N ASP A 434 -11.06 9.09 -6.02
CA ASP A 434 -9.61 9.01 -5.94
C ASP A 434 -9.03 8.18 -7.09
N LYS A 435 -8.05 8.74 -7.80
CA LYS A 435 -7.36 8.02 -8.88
C LYS A 435 -6.58 6.83 -8.31
N VAL A 436 -6.94 5.63 -8.73
CA VAL A 436 -6.22 4.40 -8.37
C VAL A 436 -4.90 4.36 -9.16
N PRO A 437 -3.73 4.37 -8.51
CA PRO A 437 -2.42 4.36 -9.20
C PRO A 437 -2.06 2.96 -9.71
N THR A 438 -2.86 2.42 -10.63
CA THR A 438 -2.76 1.03 -11.11
C THR A 438 -2.55 0.94 -12.62
N ALA A 439 -1.75 1.85 -13.17
CA ALA A 439 -1.49 1.95 -14.62
C ALA A 439 -1.04 0.62 -15.29
N SER A 440 -0.48 -0.31 -14.53
CA SER A 440 0.01 -1.60 -15.03
C SER A 440 -1.01 -2.73 -15.02
N LEU A 441 -2.16 -2.59 -14.32
CA LEU A 441 -3.18 -3.62 -14.25
C LEU A 441 -3.99 -3.72 -15.55
N ARG A 442 -4.48 -4.93 -15.84
CA ARG A 442 -5.49 -5.17 -16.86
C ARG A 442 -6.89 -4.87 -16.31
N ALA A 443 -7.84 -4.61 -17.19
CA ALA A 443 -9.23 -4.34 -16.83
C ALA A 443 -9.84 -5.48 -15.98
N GLU A 444 -9.68 -6.74 -16.42
CA GLU A 444 -10.14 -7.91 -15.68
C GLU A 444 -9.50 -8.07 -14.30
N GLU A 445 -8.22 -7.67 -14.13
CA GLU A 445 -7.52 -7.73 -12.86
C GLU A 445 -8.06 -6.69 -11.86
N LEU A 446 -8.46 -5.52 -12.34
CA LEU A 446 -9.13 -4.51 -11.53
C LEU A 446 -10.48 -5.03 -11.01
N VAL A 447 -11.30 -5.61 -11.89
CA VAL A 447 -12.61 -6.14 -11.52
C VAL A 447 -12.47 -7.33 -10.57
N ALA A 448 -11.47 -8.20 -10.79
CA ALA A 448 -11.13 -9.31 -9.92
C ALA A 448 -10.81 -8.89 -8.49
N MET A 449 -10.32 -7.66 -8.27
CA MET A 449 -10.13 -7.12 -6.92
C MET A 449 -11.43 -7.05 -6.12
N GLY A 450 -12.59 -6.96 -6.76
CA GLY A 450 -13.90 -7.05 -6.10
C GLY A 450 -14.13 -8.38 -5.39
N ARG A 451 -13.50 -9.48 -5.86
CA ARG A 451 -13.64 -10.81 -5.24
C ARG A 451 -12.67 -11.08 -4.08
N MET A 452 -11.72 -10.18 -3.80
CA MET A 452 -10.72 -10.37 -2.74
C MET A 452 -11.29 -10.64 -1.35
N PRO A 453 -12.41 -10.05 -0.89
CA PRO A 453 -12.99 -10.35 0.40
C PRO A 453 -13.48 -11.81 0.53
N PHE A 454 -13.63 -12.52 -0.60
CA PHE A 454 -14.17 -13.89 -0.68
C PHE A 454 -13.09 -14.94 -1.00
N THR A 455 -11.89 -14.51 -1.43
CA THR A 455 -10.78 -15.41 -1.72
C THR A 455 -10.08 -15.88 -0.44
N GLY A 456 -9.54 -17.10 -0.44
CA GLY A 456 -8.74 -17.62 0.66
C GLY A 456 -7.36 -16.97 0.76
N PHE A 457 -6.53 -17.48 1.67
CA PHE A 457 -5.17 -16.98 1.95
C PHE A 457 -4.28 -16.86 0.70
N TRP A 458 -4.42 -17.76 -0.27
CA TRP A 458 -3.64 -17.77 -1.51
C TRP A 458 -4.21 -16.89 -2.62
N GLY A 459 -5.36 -16.24 -2.39
CA GLY A 459 -5.97 -15.32 -3.36
C GLY A 459 -6.45 -15.99 -4.65
N GLY A 460 -6.63 -17.32 -4.65
CA GLY A 460 -7.14 -18.07 -5.80
C GLY A 460 -8.59 -17.69 -6.09
N LEU A 461 -8.90 -17.43 -7.37
CA LEU A 461 -10.26 -17.20 -7.85
C LEU A 461 -10.87 -18.55 -8.25
N SER A 462 -12.06 -18.84 -7.73
CA SER A 462 -12.86 -19.99 -8.16
C SER A 462 -13.44 -19.77 -9.57
N SER A 463 -13.94 -20.83 -10.20
CA SER A 463 -14.67 -20.70 -11.48
C SER A 463 -15.90 -19.80 -11.35
N SER A 464 -16.60 -19.84 -10.20
CA SER A 464 -17.71 -18.93 -9.91
C SER A 464 -17.27 -17.47 -9.77
N ASP A 465 -16.11 -17.19 -9.18
CA ASP A 465 -15.57 -15.83 -9.12
C ASP A 465 -15.21 -15.29 -10.52
N GLN A 466 -14.64 -16.13 -11.37
CA GLN A 466 -14.32 -15.77 -12.76
C GLN A 466 -15.58 -15.44 -13.56
N GLU A 467 -16.65 -16.21 -13.39
CA GLU A 467 -17.94 -15.93 -14.03
C GLU A 467 -18.57 -14.63 -13.52
N LEU A 468 -18.51 -14.36 -12.21
CA LEU A 468 -18.97 -13.09 -11.65
C LEU A 468 -18.19 -11.89 -12.18
N ILE A 469 -16.87 -12.01 -12.33
CA ILE A 469 -16.03 -10.97 -12.94
C ILE A 469 -16.45 -10.73 -14.40
N ARG A 470 -16.60 -11.80 -15.19
CA ARG A 470 -17.03 -11.72 -16.59
C ARG A 470 -18.40 -11.03 -16.71
N ARG A 471 -19.38 -11.49 -15.93
CA ARG A 471 -20.74 -10.94 -15.91
C ARG A 471 -20.77 -9.47 -15.48
N SER A 472 -19.97 -9.09 -14.47
CA SER A 472 -19.90 -7.70 -14.04
C SER A 472 -19.28 -6.78 -15.10
N MET A 473 -18.30 -7.26 -15.85
CA MET A 473 -17.74 -6.51 -16.99
C MET A 473 -18.72 -6.38 -18.15
N GLU A 474 -19.49 -7.43 -18.41
CA GLU A 474 -20.54 -7.44 -19.44
C GLU A 474 -21.66 -6.44 -19.11
N GLN A 475 -22.10 -6.37 -17.84
CA GLN A 475 -23.14 -5.45 -17.39
C GLN A 475 -22.81 -3.96 -17.60
N VAL A 476 -21.53 -3.60 -17.61
CA VAL A 476 -21.05 -2.22 -17.86
C VAL A 476 -20.50 -2.03 -19.28
N GLY A 477 -20.67 -3.01 -20.18
CA GLY A 477 -20.21 -2.94 -21.56
C GLY A 477 -18.68 -2.95 -21.71
N MET A 478 -17.93 -3.55 -20.77
CA MET A 478 -16.46 -3.53 -20.76
C MET A 478 -15.79 -4.89 -20.97
N LEU A 479 -16.55 -5.91 -21.39
CA LEU A 479 -16.02 -7.27 -21.53
C LEU A 479 -14.93 -7.37 -22.60
N ASP A 480 -15.09 -6.69 -23.74
CA ASP A 480 -14.12 -6.68 -24.85
C ASP A 480 -12.80 -6.02 -24.46
N PHE A 481 -12.81 -5.21 -23.39
CA PHE A 481 -11.65 -4.50 -22.86
C PHE A 481 -10.93 -5.31 -21.77
N SER A 482 -11.36 -6.52 -21.44
CA SER A 482 -10.85 -7.33 -20.30
C SER A 482 -9.32 -7.42 -20.24
N ARG A 483 -8.66 -7.59 -21.37
CA ARG A 483 -7.20 -7.73 -21.48
C ARG A 483 -6.45 -6.41 -21.64
N ARG A 484 -7.14 -5.28 -21.83
CA ARG A 484 -6.47 -3.97 -21.96
C ARG A 484 -5.90 -3.49 -20.64
N ARG A 485 -4.79 -2.75 -20.71
CA ARG A 485 -4.18 -2.11 -19.52
C ARG A 485 -4.96 -0.86 -19.17
N LEU A 486 -5.15 -0.60 -17.87
CA LEU A 486 -5.87 0.57 -17.38
C LEU A 486 -5.26 1.91 -17.87
N ALA A 487 -3.94 1.95 -18.07
CA ALA A 487 -3.25 3.14 -18.60
C ALA A 487 -3.70 3.51 -20.01
N THR A 488 -4.25 2.57 -20.80
CA THR A 488 -4.69 2.79 -22.17
C THR A 488 -6.18 3.09 -22.31
N LEU A 489 -6.90 3.14 -21.21
CA LEU A 489 -8.33 3.40 -21.15
C LEU A 489 -8.61 4.87 -20.87
N SER A 490 -9.71 5.38 -21.44
CA SER A 490 -10.25 6.69 -21.10
C SER A 490 -10.72 6.76 -19.65
N ASP A 491 -10.93 7.95 -19.11
CA ASP A 491 -11.43 8.12 -17.74
C ASP A 491 -12.85 7.54 -17.58
N GLY A 492 -13.70 7.64 -18.62
CA GLY A 492 -15.02 7.02 -18.62
C GLY A 492 -14.99 5.49 -18.63
N GLU A 493 -14.12 4.86 -19.44
CA GLU A 493 -13.92 3.41 -19.43
C GLU A 493 -13.39 2.91 -18.09
N ARG A 494 -12.47 3.66 -17.45
CA ARG A 494 -11.98 3.34 -16.09
C ARG A 494 -13.11 3.43 -15.07
N GLN A 495 -13.98 4.42 -15.18
CA GLN A 495 -15.12 4.59 -14.28
C GLN A 495 -16.10 3.42 -14.39
N LYS A 496 -16.44 2.97 -15.61
CA LYS A 496 -17.24 1.76 -15.85
C LYS A 496 -16.61 0.54 -15.20
N LEU A 497 -15.28 0.35 -15.29
CA LEU A 497 -14.58 -0.76 -14.64
C LEU A 497 -14.57 -0.68 -13.10
N MET A 498 -14.51 0.54 -12.53
CA MET A 498 -14.64 0.71 -11.07
C MET A 498 -16.03 0.29 -10.58
N ILE A 499 -17.07 0.57 -11.37
CA ILE A 499 -18.43 0.09 -11.10
C ILE A 499 -18.47 -1.43 -11.23
N ALA A 500 -17.92 -2.02 -12.32
CA ALA A 500 -17.83 -3.47 -12.48
C ALA A 500 -17.13 -4.16 -11.29
N LYS A 501 -16.07 -3.56 -10.74
CA LYS A 501 -15.39 -4.05 -9.53
C LYS A 501 -16.35 -4.18 -8.35
N VAL A 502 -17.19 -3.17 -8.12
CA VAL A 502 -18.17 -3.19 -7.02
C VAL A 502 -19.30 -4.18 -7.30
N LEU A 503 -19.73 -4.31 -8.55
CA LEU A 503 -20.71 -5.35 -8.94
C LEU A 503 -20.17 -6.75 -8.67
N ALA A 504 -18.92 -7.03 -9.04
CA ALA A 504 -18.25 -8.29 -8.76
C ALA A 504 -18.12 -8.58 -7.25
N GLN A 505 -18.10 -7.55 -6.41
CA GLN A 505 -18.03 -7.67 -4.94
C GLN A 505 -19.34 -8.18 -4.33
N GLN A 506 -20.48 -8.02 -5.01
CA GLN A 506 -21.81 -8.52 -4.61
C GLN A 506 -22.24 -8.09 -3.19
N THR A 507 -22.02 -6.86 -2.84
CA THR A 507 -22.41 -6.33 -1.53
C THR A 507 -23.89 -5.88 -1.50
N PRO A 508 -24.57 -5.95 -0.35
CA PRO A 508 -25.92 -5.43 -0.19
C PRO A 508 -26.01 -3.90 -0.22
N ILE A 509 -24.93 -3.20 0.14
CA ILE A 509 -24.86 -1.73 0.15
C ILE A 509 -23.80 -1.28 -0.84
N ILE A 510 -24.11 -0.28 -1.67
CA ILE A 510 -23.20 0.31 -2.65
C ILE A 510 -23.16 1.83 -2.45
N LEU A 511 -21.95 2.37 -2.21
CA LEU A 511 -21.68 3.81 -2.12
C LEU A 511 -20.81 4.24 -3.30
N LEU A 512 -21.24 5.27 -4.03
CA LEU A 512 -20.57 5.75 -5.23
C LEU A 512 -20.38 7.26 -5.14
N ASP A 513 -19.12 7.73 -5.23
CA ASP A 513 -18.82 9.16 -5.28
C ASP A 513 -18.61 9.59 -6.73
N GLU A 514 -19.54 10.38 -7.26
CA GLU A 514 -19.55 10.88 -8.64
C GLU A 514 -19.34 9.81 -9.73
N PRO A 515 -20.12 8.70 -9.73
CA PRO A 515 -19.84 7.56 -10.61
C PRO A 515 -20.03 7.87 -12.10
N ILE A 516 -20.63 8.97 -12.47
CA ILE A 516 -20.96 9.35 -13.85
C ILE A 516 -20.23 10.62 -14.33
N ALA A 517 -19.26 11.15 -13.56
CA ALA A 517 -18.64 12.45 -13.81
C ALA A 517 -17.93 12.55 -15.18
N PHE A 518 -17.34 11.48 -15.67
CA PHE A 518 -16.53 11.45 -16.90
C PHE A 518 -17.24 10.75 -18.06
N LEU A 519 -18.54 10.48 -17.94
CA LEU A 519 -19.32 9.77 -18.95
C LEU A 519 -20.08 10.75 -19.86
N ASP A 520 -20.26 10.37 -21.11
CA ASP A 520 -21.20 10.99 -22.03
C ASP A 520 -22.66 10.75 -21.57
N PHE A 521 -23.58 11.56 -22.07
CA PHE A 521 -24.97 11.51 -21.63
C PHE A 521 -25.63 10.11 -21.77
N PRO A 522 -25.52 9.41 -22.92
CA PRO A 522 -26.04 8.03 -23.02
C PRO A 522 -25.46 7.07 -21.99
N SER A 523 -24.15 7.11 -21.76
CA SER A 523 -23.50 6.27 -20.75
C SER A 523 -23.91 6.62 -19.32
N LYS A 524 -24.18 7.91 -19.00
CA LYS A 524 -24.74 8.31 -17.70
C LYS A 524 -26.09 7.65 -17.45
N VAL A 525 -27.00 7.72 -18.44
CA VAL A 525 -28.34 7.11 -18.35
C VAL A 525 -28.25 5.59 -18.23
N GLU A 526 -27.37 4.95 -19.01
CA GLU A 526 -27.13 3.50 -18.96
C GLU A 526 -26.69 3.04 -17.56
N ILE A 527 -25.70 3.72 -16.97
CA ILE A 527 -25.20 3.38 -15.64
C ILE A 527 -26.25 3.63 -14.55
N LEU A 528 -26.94 4.75 -14.59
CA LEU A 528 -28.02 5.03 -13.61
C LEU A 528 -29.15 4.01 -13.71
N THR A 529 -29.52 3.63 -14.94
CA THR A 529 -30.53 2.58 -15.18
C THR A 529 -30.06 1.23 -14.64
N LEU A 530 -28.79 0.86 -14.84
CA LEU A 530 -28.18 -0.34 -14.27
C LEU A 530 -28.24 -0.31 -12.74
N LEU A 531 -27.81 0.79 -12.11
CA LEU A 531 -27.80 0.93 -10.64
C LEU A 531 -29.21 0.87 -10.06
N ARG A 532 -30.19 1.50 -10.72
CA ARG A 532 -31.61 1.45 -10.32
C ARG A 532 -32.18 0.05 -10.45
N ARG A 533 -31.84 -0.67 -11.53
CA ARG A 533 -32.25 -2.07 -11.71
C ARG A 533 -31.67 -2.96 -10.62
N LEU A 534 -30.37 -2.83 -10.28
CA LEU A 534 -29.72 -3.56 -9.18
C LEU A 534 -30.39 -3.27 -7.83
N ALA A 535 -30.77 -2.01 -7.58
CA ALA A 535 -31.51 -1.68 -6.37
C ALA A 535 -32.84 -2.43 -6.33
N ARG A 536 -33.66 -2.31 -7.38
CA ARG A 536 -35.04 -2.82 -7.39
C ARG A 536 -35.13 -4.34 -7.53
N GLU A 537 -34.32 -4.95 -8.42
CA GLU A 537 -34.39 -6.39 -8.73
C GLU A 537 -33.56 -7.24 -7.76
N GLU A 538 -32.40 -6.73 -7.31
CA GLU A 538 -31.52 -7.47 -6.39
C GLU A 538 -31.65 -6.99 -4.93
N GLY A 539 -32.57 -6.06 -4.65
CA GLY A 539 -32.82 -5.55 -3.30
C GLY A 539 -31.62 -4.80 -2.67
N LYS A 540 -30.70 -4.27 -3.49
CA LYS A 540 -29.54 -3.53 -2.98
C LYS A 540 -29.92 -2.11 -2.54
N ALA A 541 -29.21 -1.61 -1.54
CA ALA A 541 -29.25 -0.20 -1.14
C ALA A 541 -28.15 0.56 -1.87
N VAL A 542 -28.51 1.51 -2.73
CA VAL A 542 -27.55 2.24 -3.56
C VAL A 542 -27.59 3.72 -3.21
N LEU A 543 -26.47 4.28 -2.76
CA LEU A 543 -26.27 5.71 -2.55
C LEU A 543 -25.18 6.23 -3.48
N LEU A 544 -25.48 7.23 -4.28
CA LEU A 544 -24.50 7.87 -5.13
C LEU A 544 -24.53 9.40 -5.01
N SER A 545 -23.36 10.05 -5.00
CA SER A 545 -23.30 11.50 -5.17
C SER A 545 -23.40 11.84 -6.66
N ILE A 546 -24.12 12.90 -6.96
CA ILE A 546 -24.34 13.36 -8.34
C ILE A 546 -24.42 14.89 -8.38
N HIS A 547 -23.89 15.48 -9.47
CA HIS A 547 -24.00 16.92 -9.75
C HIS A 547 -25.09 17.26 -10.76
N ASP A 548 -25.52 16.27 -11.53
CA ASP A 548 -26.55 16.42 -12.55
C ASP A 548 -27.92 16.34 -11.90
N LEU A 549 -28.47 17.51 -11.56
CA LEU A 549 -29.74 17.63 -10.82
C LEU A 549 -30.89 17.02 -11.62
N GLU A 550 -30.93 17.22 -12.94
CA GLU A 550 -32.01 16.72 -13.80
C GLU A 550 -32.05 15.20 -13.79
N LEU A 551 -30.89 14.56 -13.98
CA LEU A 551 -30.81 13.11 -13.90
C LEU A 551 -31.16 12.58 -12.50
N ALA A 552 -30.77 13.30 -11.44
CA ALA A 552 -31.13 12.90 -10.08
C ALA A 552 -32.64 12.94 -9.87
N LEU A 553 -33.30 14.01 -10.30
CA LEU A 553 -34.75 14.18 -10.17
C LEU A 553 -35.55 13.13 -10.95
N GLN A 554 -35.06 12.71 -12.13
CA GLN A 554 -35.72 11.74 -12.99
C GLN A 554 -35.45 10.27 -12.58
N MET A 555 -34.27 9.97 -12.07
CA MET A 555 -33.82 8.59 -11.90
C MET A 555 -33.85 8.11 -10.45
N ALA A 556 -33.71 9.02 -9.46
CA ALA A 556 -33.66 8.64 -8.05
C ALA A 556 -35.03 8.23 -7.52
N ASP A 557 -35.08 7.23 -6.67
CA ASP A 557 -36.24 6.86 -5.87
C ASP A 557 -36.31 7.76 -4.63
N ARG A 558 -35.15 8.16 -4.10
CA ARG A 558 -35.01 9.04 -2.94
C ARG A 558 -33.83 10.00 -3.12
N LEU A 559 -33.91 11.19 -2.52
CA LEU A 559 -32.81 12.16 -2.47
C LEU A 559 -32.37 12.38 -1.03
N TRP A 560 -31.08 12.51 -0.85
CA TRP A 560 -30.42 13.11 0.30
C TRP A 560 -29.84 14.45 -0.14
N VAL A 561 -30.35 15.53 0.42
CA VAL A 561 -29.95 16.90 0.05
C VAL A 561 -29.17 17.52 1.18
N LEU A 562 -27.84 17.66 0.98
CA LEU A 562 -26.96 18.32 1.93
C LEU A 562 -26.98 19.84 1.69
N GLN A 563 -27.51 20.56 2.65
CA GLN A 563 -27.74 22.01 2.57
C GLN A 563 -26.47 22.80 2.93
N ARG A 564 -26.46 24.10 2.63
CA ARG A 564 -25.33 25.00 2.90
C ARG A 564 -25.02 25.18 4.39
N ASP A 565 -26.01 25.05 5.25
CA ASP A 565 -25.88 25.10 6.71
C ASP A 565 -25.32 23.81 7.33
N GLY A 566 -25.06 22.79 6.50
CA GLY A 566 -24.56 21.49 6.93
C GLY A 566 -25.64 20.52 7.39
N SER A 567 -26.95 20.86 7.27
CA SER A 567 -28.05 19.95 7.55
C SER A 567 -28.33 19.01 6.36
N LEU A 568 -29.01 17.89 6.61
CA LEU A 568 -29.43 16.92 5.60
C LEU A 568 -30.95 16.79 5.59
N CYS A 569 -31.55 16.88 4.40
CA CYS A 569 -32.95 16.56 4.18
C CYS A 569 -33.05 15.28 3.35
N GLU A 570 -33.94 14.37 3.69
CA GLU A 570 -34.25 13.17 2.90
C GLU A 570 -35.71 13.11 2.50
N GLY A 571 -35.98 12.61 1.31
CA GLY A 571 -37.36 12.47 0.81
C GLY A 571 -37.35 12.00 -0.65
N THR A 572 -38.54 11.76 -1.19
CA THR A 572 -38.68 11.55 -2.63
C THR A 572 -38.47 12.89 -3.38
N PRO A 573 -38.09 12.87 -4.66
CA PRO A 573 -37.91 14.09 -5.45
C PRO A 573 -39.15 15.02 -5.38
N ARG A 574 -40.34 14.45 -5.41
CA ARG A 574 -41.60 15.21 -5.34
C ARG A 574 -41.88 15.83 -3.97
N GLU A 575 -41.64 15.09 -2.90
CA GLU A 575 -41.77 15.59 -1.52
C GLU A 575 -40.87 16.81 -1.30
N LEU A 576 -39.55 16.65 -1.57
CA LEU A 576 -38.58 17.72 -1.37
C LEU A 576 -38.82 18.94 -2.29
N ALA A 577 -39.33 18.74 -3.51
CA ALA A 577 -39.75 19.83 -4.39
C ALA A 577 -40.94 20.59 -3.81
N SER A 578 -41.99 19.88 -3.34
CA SER A 578 -43.15 20.50 -2.76
C SER A 578 -42.85 21.28 -1.47
N GLU A 579 -41.91 20.78 -0.64
CA GLU A 579 -41.44 21.43 0.58
C GLU A 579 -40.50 22.62 0.32
N GLY A 580 -40.13 22.89 -0.94
CA GLY A 580 -39.19 23.96 -1.28
C GLY A 580 -37.73 23.66 -0.91
N ARG A 581 -37.39 22.40 -0.56
CA ARG A 581 -36.05 22.01 -0.14
C ARG A 581 -35.04 21.99 -1.31
N LEU A 582 -35.50 22.07 -2.55
CA LEU A 582 -34.68 22.10 -3.75
C LEU A 582 -34.52 23.51 -4.32
N ASP A 583 -35.27 24.50 -3.83
CA ASP A 583 -35.34 25.86 -4.40
C ASP A 583 -33.95 26.54 -4.43
N PHE A 584 -33.11 26.30 -3.42
CA PHE A 584 -31.74 26.88 -3.34
C PHE A 584 -30.80 26.49 -4.47
N PHE A 585 -31.09 25.43 -5.23
CA PHE A 585 -30.31 25.08 -6.43
C PHE A 585 -30.62 26.04 -7.60
N PHE A 586 -31.76 26.70 -7.59
CA PHE A 586 -32.27 27.54 -8.67
C PHE A 586 -32.18 29.04 -8.36
N GLU A 587 -32.09 29.44 -7.08
CA GLU A 587 -32.13 30.85 -6.63
C GLU A 587 -30.98 31.72 -7.19
N ALA A 588 -29.83 31.13 -7.55
CA ALA A 588 -28.66 31.88 -8.02
C ALA A 588 -28.63 32.05 -9.54
N HIS A 589 -29.59 31.54 -10.28
CA HIS A 589 -29.64 31.50 -11.74
C HIS A 589 -31.06 31.87 -12.15
N ASP A 590 -31.25 32.64 -13.22
CA ASP A 590 -32.54 32.98 -13.78
C ASP A 590 -33.31 31.75 -14.31
N LEU A 591 -33.51 30.77 -13.42
CA LEU A 591 -34.14 29.48 -13.67
C LEU A 591 -35.49 29.42 -12.95
N HIS A 592 -36.53 29.09 -13.68
CA HIS A 592 -37.82 28.74 -13.12
C HIS A 592 -37.91 27.22 -12.93
N PHE A 593 -38.14 26.76 -11.69
CA PHE A 593 -38.33 25.36 -11.34
C PHE A 593 -39.79 25.03 -11.18
N ASP A 594 -40.32 24.17 -12.05
CA ASP A 594 -41.69 23.66 -11.92
C ASP A 594 -41.70 22.44 -10.98
N LYS A 595 -42.24 22.64 -9.79
CA LYS A 595 -42.31 21.60 -8.73
C LYS A 595 -43.24 20.44 -9.10
N ALA A 596 -44.21 20.63 -10.01
CA ALA A 596 -45.14 19.59 -10.42
C ALA A 596 -44.52 18.63 -11.44
N THR A 597 -43.78 19.15 -12.39
CA THR A 597 -43.13 18.36 -13.45
C THR A 597 -41.70 17.99 -13.10
N LEU A 598 -41.10 18.58 -12.05
CA LEU A 598 -39.69 18.45 -11.66
C LEU A 598 -38.73 18.89 -12.78
N GLN A 599 -39.15 19.84 -13.62
CA GLN A 599 -38.37 20.40 -14.72
C GLN A 599 -38.01 21.87 -14.42
N TYR A 600 -36.90 22.32 -14.99
CA TYR A 600 -36.53 23.73 -14.93
C TYR A 600 -36.38 24.33 -16.31
N SER A 601 -36.68 25.61 -16.45
CA SER A 601 -36.58 26.39 -17.67
C SER A 601 -35.90 27.72 -17.42
N LEU A 602 -35.26 28.28 -18.43
CA LEU A 602 -34.71 29.62 -18.36
C LEU A 602 -35.86 30.63 -18.31
N THR A 603 -35.82 31.51 -17.32
CA THR A 603 -36.70 32.67 -17.29
C THR A 603 -36.27 33.59 -18.42
N LYS A 604 -37.07 33.68 -19.51
CA LYS A 604 -36.77 34.56 -20.64
C LYS A 604 -36.89 36.01 -20.18
N HIS A 605 -35.77 36.66 -19.90
CA HIS A 605 -35.61 38.08 -20.00
C HIS A 605 -34.93 38.37 -21.35
N PHE A 606 -35.73 38.56 -22.41
CA PHE A 606 -35.29 39.20 -23.65
C PHE A 606 -35.81 40.63 -23.67
#